data_82dc3a8f6c6dd68c4020da18a4c291f8
#
_entry.id   82dc3a8f6c6dd68c4020da18a4c291f8
#
_cell.length_a   1.000
_cell.length_b   1.000
_cell.length_c   1.000
_cell.angle_alpha   90.00
_cell.angle_beta   90.00
_cell.angle_gamma   90.00
#
_symmetry.space_group_name_H-M   'P 1'
#
loop_
_entity.id
_entity.type
_entity.pdbx_description
1 polymer ?
#
loop_
_entity_poly.entity_id
_entity_poly.type
_entity_poly.pdbx_seq_one_letter_code
_entity_poly.pdbx_strand_id
1 'polypeptide(L)'
;MSDIMRPIPFSQLMNWIIEEHKTQDAIFGVRKMVTTNQEGALPIFDERIETPFGPAAGPNTQLAQNIVASYVAGSRFFELKTVQVMDGEELSKCVNKPCIVAQDECYNCEWSTELEVPQAFAEYVKAWFACHLIAREYGLGSPDGFVFNMSVGYDLEGIKSPKVDAYIEGMKDASGSDVWNECRAWALANLDKFEHVDAAFVESIPARVSNSITESTLHGCPPAEIERIATYLITEKGLNTYIKCNPTLLGYEFARQHLNELGFDYIVFDDTHFREDLQWADAVPMFERLIALCAERGLEFGVKLTNTFPVDVTRNELPSTEMYMSGRSLFSLTIEPPAALPSSLTASCASATPVVPRSTTSVPV
;
A
#
# COMPACT_ATOMS: atom_id res chain seq x y z
N MET A 1 -15.00 -5.23 -21.21
CA MET A 1 -15.32 -4.28 -20.13
C MET A 1 -14.60 -4.77 -18.90
N SER A 2 -13.81 -3.93 -18.26
CA SER A 2 -13.21 -4.23 -16.97
C SER A 2 -14.27 -4.19 -15.88
N ASP A 3 -14.03 -4.93 -14.79
CA ASP A 3 -14.88 -4.85 -13.61
C ASP A 3 -14.75 -3.46 -12.97
N ILE A 4 -15.84 -2.89 -12.51
CA ILE A 4 -15.89 -1.58 -11.89
C ILE A 4 -15.94 -1.76 -10.38
N MET A 5 -15.00 -1.14 -9.66
CA MET A 5 -15.05 -1.04 -8.21
C MET A 5 -16.25 -0.18 -7.79
N ARG A 6 -17.00 -0.65 -6.81
CA ARG A 6 -18.19 0.06 -6.31
C ARG A 6 -18.06 0.32 -4.82
N PRO A 7 -17.79 1.56 -4.42
CA PRO A 7 -17.89 1.98 -3.04
C PRO A 7 -19.30 1.76 -2.47
N ILE A 8 -19.37 1.38 -1.20
CA ILE A 8 -20.64 1.31 -0.48
C ILE A 8 -20.69 2.41 0.59
N PRO A 9 -21.88 2.90 0.97
CA PRO A 9 -22.04 3.88 2.06
C PRO A 9 -21.46 3.34 3.37
N PHE A 10 -20.93 4.21 4.22
CA PHE A 10 -20.38 3.81 5.53
C PHE A 10 -21.43 3.12 6.40
N SER A 11 -22.67 3.59 6.37
CA SER A 11 -23.79 2.96 7.07
C SER A 11 -24.02 1.50 6.64
N GLN A 12 -23.89 1.21 5.36
CA GLN A 12 -24.01 -0.16 4.84
C GLN A 12 -22.81 -1.01 5.25
N LEU A 13 -21.60 -0.47 5.17
CA LEU A 13 -20.36 -1.12 5.60
C LEU A 13 -20.47 -1.59 7.05
N MET A 14 -20.81 -0.68 7.96
CA MET A 14 -20.88 -0.97 9.38
C MET A 14 -22.06 -1.88 9.75
N ASN A 15 -23.23 -1.69 9.14
CA ASN A 15 -24.34 -2.60 9.37
C ASN A 15 -24.04 -4.02 8.90
N TRP A 16 -23.32 -4.17 7.80
CA TRP A 16 -22.86 -5.49 7.33
C TRP A 16 -21.88 -6.12 8.32
N ILE A 17 -20.88 -5.39 8.76
CA ILE A 17 -19.91 -5.87 9.78
C ILE A 17 -20.62 -6.37 11.03
N ILE A 18 -21.51 -5.55 11.60
CA ILE A 18 -22.22 -5.88 12.85
C ILE A 18 -23.13 -7.10 12.68
N GLU A 19 -23.91 -7.14 11.61
CA GLU A 19 -24.86 -8.24 11.38
C GLU A 19 -24.15 -9.56 11.06
N GLU A 20 -23.10 -9.54 10.23
CA GLU A 20 -22.33 -10.73 9.90
C GLU A 20 -21.58 -11.26 11.13
N HIS A 21 -20.98 -10.37 11.94
CA HIS A 21 -20.35 -10.77 13.19
C HIS A 21 -21.36 -11.43 14.14
N LYS A 22 -22.52 -10.82 14.32
CA LYS A 22 -23.58 -11.33 15.20
C LYS A 22 -24.14 -12.68 14.77
N THR A 23 -24.30 -12.90 13.47
CA THR A 23 -25.02 -14.07 12.93
C THR A 23 -24.10 -15.21 12.48
N GLN A 24 -22.84 -14.91 12.13
CA GLN A 24 -21.91 -15.86 11.50
C GLN A 24 -20.55 -15.93 12.19
N ASP A 25 -20.31 -15.11 13.21
CA ASP A 25 -19.00 -14.95 13.86
C ASP A 25 -17.89 -14.69 12.81
N ALA A 26 -18.18 -13.79 11.87
CA ALA A 26 -17.32 -13.44 10.75
C ALA A 26 -17.45 -11.95 10.39
N ILE A 27 -16.43 -11.39 9.77
CA ILE A 27 -16.46 -10.05 9.16
C ILE A 27 -15.93 -10.18 7.73
N PHE A 28 -16.76 -9.87 6.74
CA PHE A 28 -16.47 -10.05 5.30
C PHE A 28 -15.93 -11.46 4.98
N GLY A 29 -16.56 -12.48 5.55
CA GLY A 29 -16.17 -13.88 5.40
C GLY A 29 -14.95 -14.32 6.20
N VAL A 30 -14.24 -13.43 6.87
CA VAL A 30 -13.12 -13.77 7.75
C VAL A 30 -13.67 -14.28 9.08
N ARG A 31 -13.57 -15.60 9.30
CA ARG A 31 -14.06 -16.28 10.50
C ARG A 31 -13.01 -16.41 11.59
N LYS A 32 -11.74 -16.47 11.23
CA LYS A 32 -10.64 -16.49 12.16
C LYS A 32 -10.11 -15.08 12.35
N MET A 33 -10.75 -14.31 13.19
CA MET A 33 -10.32 -12.96 13.54
C MET A 33 -9.05 -13.04 14.41
N VAL A 34 -8.09 -12.18 14.11
CA VAL A 34 -6.79 -12.15 14.79
C VAL A 34 -6.77 -11.03 15.82
N THR A 35 -6.63 -11.40 17.09
CA THR A 35 -6.37 -10.44 18.16
C THR A 35 -4.87 -10.19 18.28
N THR A 36 -4.49 -8.93 18.30
CA THR A 36 -3.12 -8.46 18.51
C THR A 36 -3.01 -7.67 19.79
N ASN A 37 -1.81 -7.29 20.19
CA ASN A 37 -1.58 -6.46 21.38
C ASN A 37 -0.32 -5.61 21.20
N GLN A 38 -0.09 -4.67 22.12
CA GLN A 38 1.06 -3.77 22.11
C GLN A 38 2.40 -4.45 22.49
N GLU A 39 2.38 -5.70 22.97
CA GLU A 39 3.61 -6.42 23.30
C GLU A 39 4.35 -6.77 22.00
N GLY A 40 5.56 -6.24 21.86
CA GLY A 40 6.35 -6.40 20.65
C GLY A 40 5.95 -5.52 19.47
N ALA A 41 5.04 -4.56 19.66
CA ALA A 41 4.68 -3.62 18.61
C ALA A 41 5.91 -2.83 18.11
N LEU A 42 6.03 -2.73 16.78
CA LEU A 42 7.17 -2.12 16.12
C LEU A 42 6.93 -0.63 15.86
N PRO A 43 7.93 0.23 16.06
CA PRO A 43 7.82 1.64 15.68
C PRO A 43 7.92 1.78 14.16
N ILE A 44 7.12 2.68 13.59
CA ILE A 44 7.16 3.10 12.19
C ILE A 44 6.50 4.48 12.06
N PHE A 45 7.11 5.42 11.36
CA PHE A 45 6.54 6.75 11.09
C PHE A 45 6.10 7.53 12.34
N ASP A 46 6.85 7.39 13.43
CA ASP A 46 6.49 7.93 14.75
C ASP A 46 5.16 7.35 15.31
N GLU A 47 4.73 6.22 14.78
CA GLU A 47 3.57 5.44 15.19
C GLU A 47 3.99 4.01 15.56
N ARG A 48 3.03 3.12 15.80
CA ARG A 48 3.33 1.72 16.15
C ARG A 48 2.39 0.76 15.42
N ILE A 49 2.95 -0.39 15.00
CA ILE A 49 2.18 -1.49 14.42
C ILE A 49 2.31 -2.74 15.29
N GLU A 50 1.20 -3.37 15.61
CA GLU A 50 1.16 -4.58 16.44
C GLU A 50 1.59 -5.84 15.69
N THR A 51 1.55 -5.83 14.36
CA THR A 51 2.10 -6.88 13.50
C THR A 51 2.85 -6.26 12.32
N PRO A 52 4.01 -6.85 11.93
CA PRO A 52 4.84 -6.29 10.86
C PRO A 52 4.39 -6.74 9.47
N PHE A 53 3.10 -6.88 9.21
CA PHE A 53 2.60 -7.27 7.90
C PHE A 53 1.28 -6.59 7.56
N GLY A 54 1.01 -6.56 6.27
CA GLY A 54 -0.23 -6.05 5.69
C GLY A 54 -0.18 -6.06 4.17
N PRO A 55 -1.26 -5.65 3.52
CA PRO A 55 -1.34 -5.64 2.07
C PRO A 55 -0.51 -4.50 1.47
N ALA A 56 0.21 -4.80 0.40
CA ALA A 56 0.80 -3.78 -0.47
C ALA A 56 -0.28 -3.05 -1.28
N ALA A 57 0.06 -1.86 -1.77
CA ALA A 57 -0.80 -1.07 -2.64
C ALA A 57 -1.25 -1.88 -3.87
N GLY A 58 -2.55 -2.05 -4.01
CA GLY A 58 -3.16 -2.81 -5.08
C GLY A 58 -4.68 -2.64 -5.07
N PRO A 59 -5.41 -3.23 -6.03
CA PRO A 59 -6.87 -3.20 -6.04
C PRO A 59 -7.51 -3.68 -4.73
N ASN A 60 -6.84 -4.57 -4.03
CA ASN A 60 -7.25 -5.12 -2.73
C ASN A 60 -7.12 -4.13 -1.56
N THR A 61 -6.49 -2.98 -1.74
CA THR A 61 -6.36 -1.93 -0.71
C THR A 61 -7.06 -0.63 -1.10
N GLN A 62 -8.01 -0.68 -2.03
CA GLN A 62 -8.75 0.51 -2.46
C GLN A 62 -10.15 0.60 -1.87
N LEU A 63 -10.85 -0.51 -1.67
CA LEU A 63 -12.20 -0.52 -1.09
C LEU A 63 -12.15 -0.75 0.42
N ALA A 64 -12.97 -0.03 1.17
CA ALA A 64 -13.01 -0.09 2.63
C ALA A 64 -13.26 -1.50 3.17
N GLN A 65 -14.17 -2.26 2.56
CA GLN A 65 -14.43 -3.64 2.97
C GLN A 65 -13.22 -4.57 2.85
N ASN A 66 -12.37 -4.38 1.84
CA ASN A 66 -11.16 -5.19 1.65
C ASN A 66 -10.11 -4.85 2.72
N ILE A 67 -9.96 -3.55 3.03
CA ILE A 67 -9.05 -3.08 4.08
C ILE A 67 -9.50 -3.61 5.44
N VAL A 68 -10.80 -3.52 5.75
CA VAL A 68 -11.37 -4.06 6.99
C VAL A 68 -11.19 -5.58 7.07
N ALA A 69 -11.45 -6.33 6.00
CA ALA A 69 -11.22 -7.78 5.98
C ALA A 69 -9.76 -8.13 6.27
N SER A 70 -8.83 -7.39 5.68
CA SER A 70 -7.39 -7.56 5.93
C SER A 70 -7.01 -7.20 7.38
N TYR A 71 -7.61 -6.13 7.95
CA TYR A 71 -7.42 -5.77 9.36
C TYR A 71 -7.85 -6.90 10.29
N VAL A 72 -9.04 -7.44 10.08
CA VAL A 72 -9.62 -8.55 10.85
C VAL A 72 -8.75 -9.80 10.75
N ALA A 73 -8.12 -10.03 9.60
CA ALA A 73 -7.17 -11.13 9.39
C ALA A 73 -5.79 -10.90 10.05
N GLY A 74 -5.57 -9.75 10.72
CA GLY A 74 -4.38 -9.47 11.52
C GLY A 74 -3.38 -8.49 10.89
N SER A 75 -3.68 -7.92 9.74
CA SER A 75 -2.85 -6.86 9.15
C SER A 75 -2.86 -5.60 10.01
N ARG A 76 -1.70 -4.95 10.15
CA ARG A 76 -1.56 -3.69 10.89
C ARG A 76 -0.77 -2.62 10.14
N PHE A 77 -0.21 -2.94 9.00
CA PHE A 77 0.35 -1.97 8.07
C PHE A 77 -0.40 -2.07 6.74
N PHE A 78 -0.94 -0.95 6.26
CA PHE A 78 -1.71 -0.90 5.03
C PHE A 78 -1.11 0.11 4.08
N GLU A 79 -0.51 -0.35 3.00
CA GLU A 79 -0.21 0.54 1.91
C GLU A 79 -1.45 0.66 1.03
N LEU A 80 -2.03 1.85 1.04
CA LEU A 80 -3.26 2.14 0.30
C LEU A 80 -2.98 2.16 -1.20
N LYS A 81 -3.96 1.75 -2.02
CA LYS A 81 -3.81 1.76 -3.47
C LYS A 81 -3.36 3.14 -3.96
N THR A 82 -2.34 3.14 -4.78
CA THR A 82 -1.77 4.35 -5.37
C THR A 82 -2.85 5.21 -6.03
N VAL A 83 -2.91 6.49 -5.70
CA VAL A 83 -3.71 7.48 -6.40
C VAL A 83 -2.85 8.22 -7.41
N GLN A 84 -3.47 8.65 -8.51
CA GLN A 84 -2.82 9.36 -9.59
C GLN A 84 -3.81 10.26 -10.32
N VAL A 85 -3.33 11.03 -11.30
CA VAL A 85 -4.18 11.96 -12.04
C VAL A 85 -5.19 11.27 -12.95
N MET A 86 -4.89 10.09 -13.47
CA MET A 86 -5.81 9.28 -14.27
C MET A 86 -6.84 8.60 -13.39
N ASP A 87 -8.08 8.55 -13.83
CA ASP A 87 -9.15 7.79 -13.17
C ASP A 87 -9.31 6.38 -13.75
N GLY A 88 -10.20 5.58 -13.15
CA GLY A 88 -10.41 4.20 -13.57
C GLY A 88 -11.00 4.06 -14.97
N GLU A 89 -11.74 5.05 -15.47
CA GLU A 89 -12.25 5.04 -16.85
C GLU A 89 -11.11 5.27 -17.85
N GLU A 90 -10.22 6.22 -17.55
CA GLU A 90 -9.04 6.48 -18.37
C GLU A 90 -8.10 5.28 -18.39
N LEU A 91 -7.81 4.69 -17.22
CA LEU A 91 -6.98 3.48 -17.10
C LEU A 91 -7.59 2.28 -17.84
N SER A 92 -8.91 2.11 -17.80
CA SER A 92 -9.57 1.01 -18.50
C SER A 92 -9.43 1.04 -20.02
N LYS A 93 -9.07 2.19 -20.58
CA LYS A 93 -8.77 2.37 -22.00
C LYS A 93 -7.31 1.99 -22.33
N CYS A 94 -6.43 2.02 -21.33
CA CYS A 94 -5.00 1.74 -21.50
C CYS A 94 -4.66 0.27 -21.31
N VAL A 95 -5.49 -0.51 -20.60
CA VAL A 95 -5.26 -1.93 -20.34
C VAL A 95 -6.27 -2.81 -21.05
N ASN A 96 -5.79 -3.90 -21.64
CA ASN A 96 -6.64 -4.81 -22.43
C ASN A 96 -7.70 -5.47 -21.58
N LYS A 97 -7.31 -6.03 -20.46
CA LYS A 97 -8.20 -6.63 -19.46
C LYS A 97 -7.43 -6.84 -18.18
N PRO A 98 -7.87 -6.26 -17.05
CA PRO A 98 -7.29 -6.56 -15.77
C PRO A 98 -7.50 -8.04 -15.45
N CYS A 99 -6.43 -8.77 -15.23
CA CYS A 99 -6.48 -10.16 -14.83
C CYS A 99 -5.22 -10.56 -14.06
N ILE A 100 -5.35 -11.57 -13.24
CA ILE A 100 -4.29 -12.14 -12.45
C ILE A 100 -4.26 -13.65 -12.68
N VAL A 101 -3.09 -14.17 -13.02
CA VAL A 101 -2.79 -15.58 -12.98
C VAL A 101 -2.09 -15.87 -11.65
N ALA A 102 -2.86 -16.35 -10.67
CA ALA A 102 -2.40 -16.58 -9.30
C ALA A 102 -1.69 -17.94 -9.17
N GLN A 103 -0.64 -18.15 -9.95
CA GLN A 103 0.29 -19.28 -9.84
C GLN A 103 1.60 -18.81 -9.17
N ASP A 104 2.64 -19.60 -9.23
CA ASP A 104 3.92 -19.32 -8.56
C ASP A 104 4.54 -17.97 -8.93
N GLU A 105 4.47 -17.59 -10.19
CA GLU A 105 4.97 -16.32 -10.71
C GLU A 105 4.00 -15.16 -10.45
N CYS A 106 2.73 -15.44 -10.24
CA CYS A 106 1.66 -14.48 -10.00
C CYS A 106 1.67 -13.34 -11.03
N TYR A 107 1.43 -13.69 -12.29
CA TYR A 107 1.38 -12.72 -13.38
C TYR A 107 0.13 -11.87 -13.34
N ASN A 108 0.28 -10.59 -13.64
CA ASN A 108 -0.84 -9.69 -13.87
C ASN A 108 -0.55 -8.80 -15.09
N CYS A 109 -1.58 -8.42 -15.83
CA CYS A 109 -1.51 -7.25 -16.68
C CYS A 109 -2.08 -6.08 -15.85
N GLU A 110 -1.37 -4.95 -15.88
CA GLU A 110 -1.74 -3.84 -15.01
C GLU A 110 -3.25 -3.62 -14.94
N TRP A 111 -3.75 -3.67 -13.76
CA TRP A 111 -4.80 -2.94 -13.10
C TRP A 111 -6.23 -3.18 -13.49
N SER A 112 -6.94 -3.59 -12.53
CA SER A 112 -8.34 -3.28 -12.31
C SER A 112 -8.59 -1.78 -12.41
N THR A 113 -9.81 -1.42 -12.78
CA THR A 113 -10.33 -0.06 -12.67
C THR A 113 -10.00 0.51 -11.31
N GLU A 114 -9.44 1.70 -11.29
CA GLU A 114 -9.24 2.49 -10.09
C GLU A 114 -10.44 3.41 -9.85
N LEU A 115 -10.67 3.72 -8.57
CA LEU A 115 -11.61 4.79 -8.20
C LEU A 115 -11.04 6.15 -8.59
N GLU A 116 -11.91 7.12 -8.79
CA GLU A 116 -11.52 8.52 -8.80
C GLU A 116 -10.85 8.90 -7.47
N VAL A 117 -9.92 9.87 -7.49
CA VAL A 117 -9.18 10.28 -6.29
C VAL A 117 -10.08 10.65 -5.11
N PRO A 118 -11.18 11.42 -5.26
CA PRO A 118 -12.10 11.69 -4.15
C PRO A 118 -12.82 10.45 -3.63
N GLN A 119 -13.12 9.48 -4.50
CA GLN A 119 -13.74 8.22 -4.09
C GLN A 119 -12.75 7.35 -3.32
N ALA A 120 -11.50 7.26 -3.76
CA ALA A 120 -10.43 6.56 -3.05
C ALA A 120 -10.21 7.17 -1.66
N PHE A 121 -10.12 8.49 -1.56
CA PHE A 121 -10.05 9.20 -0.29
C PHE A 121 -11.20 8.82 0.64
N ALA A 122 -12.44 8.83 0.13
CA ALA A 122 -13.60 8.46 0.93
C ALA A 122 -13.54 7.00 1.42
N GLU A 123 -13.07 6.06 0.58
CA GLU A 123 -12.89 4.66 1.00
C GLU A 123 -11.84 4.52 2.11
N TYR A 124 -10.73 5.25 2.03
CA TYR A 124 -9.68 5.18 3.04
C TYR A 124 -10.13 5.78 4.38
N VAL A 125 -10.84 6.89 4.36
CA VAL A 125 -11.44 7.47 5.58
C VAL A 125 -12.48 6.53 6.20
N LYS A 126 -13.35 5.91 5.40
CA LYS A 126 -14.33 4.91 5.89
C LYS A 126 -13.63 3.70 6.50
N ALA A 127 -12.58 3.19 5.85
CA ALA A 127 -11.81 2.06 6.37
C ALA A 127 -11.12 2.41 7.68
N TRP A 128 -10.49 3.58 7.77
CA TRP A 128 -9.85 4.08 8.98
C TRP A 128 -10.82 4.14 10.15
N PHE A 129 -11.96 4.78 9.94
CA PHE A 129 -12.99 4.92 10.96
C PHE A 129 -13.56 3.55 11.38
N ALA A 130 -13.86 2.67 10.42
CA ALA A 130 -14.34 1.32 10.69
C ALA A 130 -13.34 0.48 11.49
N CYS A 131 -12.03 0.51 11.12
CA CYS A 131 -10.98 -0.21 11.83
C CYS A 131 -10.86 0.22 13.30
N HIS A 132 -10.98 1.53 13.60
CA HIS A 132 -11.01 2.02 14.99
C HIS A 132 -12.22 1.48 15.76
N LEU A 133 -13.42 1.55 15.16
CA LEU A 133 -14.63 1.03 15.81
C LEU A 133 -14.54 -0.47 16.09
N ILE A 134 -14.12 -1.28 15.12
CA ILE A 134 -14.04 -2.74 15.29
C ILE A 134 -12.89 -3.16 16.21
N ALA A 135 -11.78 -2.42 16.22
CA ALA A 135 -10.69 -2.63 17.17
C ALA A 135 -11.19 -2.53 18.60
N ARG A 136 -11.93 -1.46 18.89
CA ARG A 136 -12.51 -1.19 20.20
C ARG A 136 -13.62 -2.17 20.55
N GLU A 137 -14.56 -2.39 19.62
CA GLU A 137 -15.76 -3.20 19.86
C GLU A 137 -15.42 -4.67 20.05
N TYR A 138 -14.58 -5.23 19.19
CA TYR A 138 -14.29 -6.66 19.19
C TYR A 138 -12.94 -7.02 19.84
N GLY A 139 -12.23 -6.05 20.39
CA GLY A 139 -10.95 -6.30 21.06
C GLY A 139 -9.88 -6.87 20.14
N LEU A 140 -9.85 -6.46 18.86
CA LEU A 140 -8.93 -7.01 17.87
C LEU A 140 -7.49 -6.45 17.97
N GLY A 141 -7.23 -5.56 18.90
CA GLY A 141 -5.96 -4.88 19.13
C GLY A 141 -6.18 -3.46 19.65
N SER A 142 -5.10 -2.71 19.83
CA SER A 142 -5.20 -1.29 20.13
C SER A 142 -5.77 -0.52 18.93
N PRO A 143 -6.68 0.44 19.14
CA PRO A 143 -7.08 1.37 18.08
C PRO A 143 -5.91 2.12 17.43
N ASP A 144 -4.82 2.34 18.17
CA ASP A 144 -3.60 3.00 17.67
C ASP A 144 -2.52 1.98 17.24
N GLY A 145 -2.87 0.72 17.05
CA GLY A 145 -1.94 -0.38 16.76
C GLY A 145 -1.74 -0.68 15.27
N PHE A 146 -2.20 0.18 14.38
CA PHE A 146 -2.09 0.00 12.93
C PHE A 146 -1.82 1.34 12.22
N VAL A 147 -1.28 1.26 11.01
CA VAL A 147 -0.89 2.41 10.20
C VAL A 147 -1.47 2.28 8.79
N PHE A 148 -1.98 3.39 8.27
CA PHE A 148 -2.26 3.58 6.86
C PHE A 148 -1.14 4.41 6.24
N ASN A 149 -0.52 3.88 5.20
CA ASN A 149 0.50 4.56 4.41
C ASN A 149 -0.09 4.93 3.05
N MET A 150 -0.07 6.20 2.71
CA MET A 150 -0.51 6.68 1.39
C MET A 150 0.42 6.13 0.29
N SER A 151 -0.08 6.07 -0.93
CA SER A 151 0.74 5.85 -2.12
C SER A 151 0.29 6.78 -3.23
N VAL A 152 1.24 7.47 -3.86
CA VAL A 152 1.00 8.34 -5.01
C VAL A 152 1.92 7.93 -6.16
N GLY A 153 1.42 8.09 -7.38
CA GLY A 153 2.18 7.88 -8.61
C GLY A 153 1.96 9.02 -9.58
N TYR A 154 2.70 9.02 -10.66
CA TYR A 154 2.79 10.02 -11.72
C TYR A 154 4.04 10.91 -11.58
N ASP A 155 4.17 11.94 -12.46
CA ASP A 155 5.23 12.94 -12.35
C ASP A 155 4.93 13.98 -11.25
N LEU A 156 5.88 14.84 -10.95
CA LEU A 156 5.75 15.84 -9.91
C LEU A 156 4.57 16.81 -10.15
N GLU A 157 4.32 17.18 -11.39
CA GLU A 157 3.22 18.11 -11.73
C GLU A 157 1.86 17.44 -11.52
N GLY A 158 1.75 16.15 -11.83
CA GLY A 158 0.55 15.37 -11.54
C GLY A 158 0.31 15.21 -10.03
N ILE A 159 1.36 14.95 -9.27
CA ILE A 159 1.28 14.88 -7.79
C ILE A 159 0.88 16.24 -7.18
N LYS A 160 1.33 17.35 -7.78
CA LYS A 160 0.93 18.70 -7.39
C LYS A 160 -0.45 19.12 -7.89
N SER A 161 -1.10 18.31 -8.73
CA SER A 161 -2.42 18.67 -9.24
C SER A 161 -3.41 18.88 -8.09
N PRO A 162 -4.39 19.80 -8.22
CA PRO A 162 -5.32 20.12 -7.13
C PRO A 162 -6.03 18.90 -6.54
N LYS A 163 -6.35 17.89 -7.37
CA LYS A 163 -7.04 16.68 -6.90
C LYS A 163 -6.15 15.76 -6.07
N VAL A 164 -4.88 15.59 -6.43
CA VAL A 164 -3.92 14.77 -5.65
C VAL A 164 -3.45 15.54 -4.43
N ASP A 165 -3.25 16.82 -4.55
CA ASP A 165 -2.93 17.69 -3.41
C ASP A 165 -4.03 17.66 -2.35
N ALA A 166 -5.29 17.81 -2.74
CA ALA A 166 -6.44 17.70 -1.84
C ALA A 166 -6.54 16.32 -1.16
N TYR A 167 -6.17 15.25 -1.87
CA TYR A 167 -6.08 13.91 -1.29
C TYR A 167 -5.01 13.86 -0.18
N ILE A 168 -3.80 14.33 -0.47
CA ILE A 168 -2.70 14.31 0.50
C ILE A 168 -3.07 15.11 1.76
N GLU A 169 -3.55 16.34 1.60
CA GLU A 169 -3.93 17.18 2.74
C GLU A 169 -5.12 16.61 3.51
N GLY A 170 -6.11 16.04 2.80
CA GLY A 170 -7.25 15.38 3.44
C GLY A 170 -6.86 14.13 4.24
N MET A 171 -5.87 13.37 3.79
CA MET A 171 -5.35 12.22 4.53
C MET A 171 -4.55 12.63 5.77
N LYS A 172 -3.91 13.80 5.75
CA LYS A 172 -3.23 14.40 6.92
C LYS A 172 -4.23 14.94 7.94
N ASP A 173 -5.37 15.44 7.48
CA ASP A 173 -6.49 15.86 8.33
C ASP A 173 -7.82 15.73 7.59
N ALA A 174 -8.56 14.66 7.90
CA ALA A 174 -9.85 14.38 7.32
C ALA A 174 -11.03 15.12 8.01
N SER A 175 -10.79 15.83 9.11
CA SER A 175 -11.85 16.40 9.99
C SER A 175 -12.82 17.33 9.26
N GLY A 176 -12.36 18.04 8.23
CA GLY A 176 -13.19 18.94 7.42
C GLY A 176 -13.95 18.26 6.28
N SER A 177 -13.79 16.96 6.06
CA SER A 177 -14.41 16.28 4.93
C SER A 177 -15.82 15.79 5.23
N ASP A 178 -16.66 15.74 4.19
CA ASP A 178 -18.03 15.23 4.30
C ASP A 178 -18.06 13.77 4.74
N VAL A 179 -17.14 12.94 4.21
CA VAL A 179 -17.07 11.51 4.57
C VAL A 179 -16.68 11.30 6.02
N TRP A 180 -15.77 12.10 6.58
CA TRP A 180 -15.45 12.05 8.01
C TRP A 180 -16.68 12.37 8.87
N ASN A 181 -17.37 13.45 8.53
CA ASN A 181 -18.57 13.87 9.22
C ASN A 181 -19.70 12.84 9.11
N GLU A 182 -19.86 12.18 7.94
CA GLU A 182 -20.80 11.07 7.75
C GLU A 182 -20.46 9.88 8.68
N CYS A 183 -19.20 9.43 8.71
CA CYS A 183 -18.75 8.33 9.55
C CYS A 183 -18.99 8.63 11.03
N ARG A 184 -18.58 9.81 11.49
CA ARG A 184 -18.73 10.26 12.87
C ARG A 184 -20.21 10.38 13.26
N ALA A 185 -21.03 11.01 12.42
CA ALA A 185 -22.46 11.17 12.69
C ALA A 185 -23.19 9.82 12.76
N TRP A 186 -22.85 8.90 11.84
CA TRP A 186 -23.40 7.55 11.87
C TRP A 186 -23.05 6.82 13.16
N ALA A 187 -21.77 6.84 13.57
CA ALA A 187 -21.31 6.17 14.78
C ALA A 187 -22.03 6.72 16.03
N LEU A 188 -22.11 8.04 16.18
CA LEU A 188 -22.81 8.69 17.30
C LEU A 188 -24.33 8.39 17.32
N ALA A 189 -24.96 8.26 16.16
CA ALA A 189 -26.38 7.96 16.05
C ALA A 189 -26.73 6.47 16.28
N ASN A 190 -25.73 5.59 16.32
CA ASN A 190 -25.90 4.14 16.43
C ASN A 190 -25.10 3.53 17.60
N LEU A 191 -24.87 4.29 18.66
CA LEU A 191 -24.13 3.80 19.85
C LEU A 191 -24.81 2.60 20.51
N ASP A 192 -26.12 2.46 20.37
CA ASP A 192 -26.90 1.33 20.86
C ASP A 192 -26.56 -0.02 20.18
N LYS A 193 -25.82 -0.01 19.08
CA LYS A 193 -25.34 -1.20 18.38
C LYS A 193 -24.01 -1.73 18.92
N PHE A 194 -23.36 -1.00 19.81
CA PHE A 194 -22.05 -1.31 20.35
C PHE A 194 -22.11 -1.58 21.86
N GLU A 195 -21.26 -2.48 22.32
CA GLU A 195 -21.10 -2.77 23.75
C GLU A 195 -19.91 -2.00 24.36
N HIS A 196 -18.88 -1.74 23.56
CA HIS A 196 -17.59 -1.20 24.01
C HIS A 196 -17.23 0.16 23.39
N VAL A 197 -17.97 0.62 22.38
CA VAL A 197 -17.81 1.93 21.76
C VAL A 197 -18.82 2.91 22.38
N ASP A 198 -18.31 4.00 22.94
CA ASP A 198 -19.12 5.12 23.45
C ASP A 198 -18.85 6.42 22.68
N ALA A 199 -19.59 7.47 22.99
CA ALA A 199 -19.42 8.75 22.30
C ALA A 199 -18.02 9.36 22.51
N ALA A 200 -17.43 9.17 23.68
CA ALA A 200 -16.10 9.71 23.99
C ALA A 200 -15.03 9.01 23.12
N PHE A 201 -15.16 7.70 22.91
CA PHE A 201 -14.28 6.97 22.01
C PHE A 201 -14.46 7.46 20.55
N VAL A 202 -15.69 7.59 20.06
CA VAL A 202 -15.95 8.10 18.71
C VAL A 202 -15.27 9.46 18.48
N GLU A 203 -15.38 10.36 19.46
CA GLU A 203 -14.77 11.70 19.40
C GLU A 203 -13.23 11.66 19.51
N SER A 204 -12.66 10.59 20.05
CA SER A 204 -11.21 10.43 20.18
C SER A 204 -10.55 9.84 18.92
N ILE A 205 -11.29 9.33 17.96
CA ILE A 205 -10.72 8.77 16.72
C ILE A 205 -9.93 9.87 16.00
N PRO A 206 -8.64 9.65 15.71
CA PRO A 206 -7.80 10.70 15.11
C PRO A 206 -8.22 10.97 13.66
N ALA A 207 -8.39 12.24 13.32
CA ALA A 207 -8.70 12.68 11.96
C ALA A 207 -7.49 12.60 11.02
N ARG A 208 -6.28 12.44 11.55
CA ARG A 208 -5.08 12.14 10.79
C ARG A 208 -5.08 10.67 10.38
N VAL A 209 -5.48 10.42 9.13
CA VAL A 209 -5.56 9.06 8.56
C VAL A 209 -4.19 8.52 8.19
N SER A 210 -3.27 9.40 7.78
CA SER A 210 -1.88 9.02 7.45
C SER A 210 -0.92 10.19 7.63
N ASN A 211 0.32 9.87 8.05
CA ASN A 211 1.45 10.79 8.12
C ASN A 211 2.61 10.33 7.22
N SER A 212 2.38 9.37 6.36
CA SER A 212 3.41 8.74 5.52
C SER A 212 2.92 8.47 4.11
N ILE A 213 3.86 8.39 3.17
CA ILE A 213 3.56 8.24 1.76
C ILE A 213 4.64 7.42 1.04
N THR A 214 4.21 6.53 0.15
CA THR A 214 5.09 5.86 -0.80
C THR A 214 4.99 6.54 -2.15
N GLU A 215 6.12 7.02 -2.66
CA GLU A 215 6.30 7.41 -4.04
C GLU A 215 6.38 6.16 -4.91
N SER A 216 5.39 5.98 -5.77
CA SER A 216 5.26 4.83 -6.69
C SER A 216 5.47 5.28 -8.12
N THR A 217 6.73 5.40 -8.52
CA THR A 217 7.11 5.76 -9.88
C THR A 217 6.89 4.60 -10.84
N LEU A 218 6.67 4.94 -12.11
CA LEU A 218 6.62 3.98 -13.21
C LEU A 218 8.03 3.51 -13.58
N HIS A 219 8.12 2.41 -14.33
CA HIS A 219 9.36 2.03 -15.01
C HIS A 219 9.81 3.17 -15.95
N GLY A 220 11.10 3.42 -16.01
CA GLY A 220 11.70 4.50 -16.82
C GLY A 220 11.63 5.90 -16.19
N CYS A 221 11.20 6.05 -14.94
CA CYS A 221 11.25 7.35 -14.27
C CYS A 221 12.71 7.78 -13.99
N PRO A 222 13.14 8.97 -14.47
CA PRO A 222 14.53 9.40 -14.27
C PRO A 222 14.87 9.61 -12.78
N PRO A 223 16.08 9.26 -12.32
CA PRO A 223 16.49 9.45 -10.92
C PRO A 223 16.29 10.85 -10.38
N ALA A 224 16.57 11.87 -11.19
CA ALA A 224 16.37 13.28 -10.79
C ALA A 224 14.88 13.63 -10.54
N GLU A 225 13.96 12.99 -11.27
CA GLU A 225 12.53 13.19 -11.05
C GLU A 225 12.07 12.49 -9.76
N ILE A 226 12.54 11.28 -9.52
CA ILE A 226 12.28 10.54 -8.26
C ILE A 226 12.75 11.40 -7.07
N GLU A 227 13.98 11.91 -7.12
CA GLU A 227 14.50 12.75 -6.02
C GLU A 227 13.70 14.05 -5.83
N ARG A 228 13.24 14.67 -6.93
CA ARG A 228 12.41 15.87 -6.87
C ARG A 228 11.05 15.61 -6.22
N ILE A 229 10.41 14.50 -6.56
CA ILE A 229 9.13 14.10 -5.97
C ILE A 229 9.30 13.81 -4.49
N ALA A 230 10.27 12.96 -4.12
CA ALA A 230 10.56 12.66 -2.72
C ALA A 230 10.86 13.92 -1.90
N THR A 231 11.71 14.81 -2.45
CA THR A 231 12.03 16.10 -1.82
C THR A 231 10.77 16.94 -1.59
N TYR A 232 9.88 17.04 -2.57
CA TYR A 232 8.61 17.74 -2.42
C TYR A 232 7.73 17.15 -1.31
N LEU A 233 7.58 15.83 -1.27
CA LEU A 233 6.78 15.14 -0.25
C LEU A 233 7.34 15.36 1.17
N ILE A 234 8.66 15.37 1.29
CA ILE A 234 9.35 15.61 2.56
C ILE A 234 9.27 17.11 2.95
N THR A 235 9.58 18.02 2.03
CA THR A 235 9.77 19.45 2.36
C THR A 235 8.49 20.24 2.40
N GLU A 236 7.61 20.04 1.44
CA GLU A 236 6.38 20.82 1.28
C GLU A 236 5.20 20.14 1.98
N LYS A 237 5.16 18.79 1.97
CA LYS A 237 4.07 18.03 2.57
C LYS A 237 4.37 17.59 4.00
N GLY A 238 5.64 17.54 4.42
CA GLY A 238 6.04 17.15 5.77
C GLY A 238 5.69 15.69 6.09
N LEU A 239 5.90 14.78 5.14
CA LEU A 239 5.52 13.37 5.24
C LEU A 239 6.74 12.47 5.39
N ASN A 240 6.62 11.45 6.22
CA ASN A 240 7.50 10.28 6.16
C ASN A 240 7.39 9.68 4.76
N THR A 241 8.52 9.50 4.07
CA THR A 241 8.48 9.22 2.64
C THR A 241 9.25 7.95 2.28
N TYR A 242 8.59 7.06 1.54
CA TYR A 242 9.20 5.86 1.00
C TYR A 242 9.25 5.94 -0.52
N ILE A 243 10.36 5.46 -1.12
CA ILE A 243 10.49 5.26 -2.56
C ILE A 243 10.27 3.80 -2.87
N LYS A 244 9.35 3.50 -3.78
CA LYS A 244 9.14 2.16 -4.33
C LYS A 244 10.15 1.90 -5.44
N CYS A 245 11.11 1.03 -5.17
CA CYS A 245 12.16 0.64 -6.12
C CYS A 245 11.67 -0.45 -7.07
N ASN A 246 12.17 -0.42 -8.31
CA ASN A 246 11.95 -1.50 -9.26
C ASN A 246 12.91 -2.68 -8.99
N PRO A 247 12.53 -3.91 -9.31
CA PRO A 247 13.41 -5.08 -9.14
C PRO A 247 14.61 -5.09 -10.08
N THR A 248 14.64 -4.17 -11.02
CA THR A 248 15.76 -3.90 -11.95
C THR A 248 16.99 -3.27 -11.26
N LEU A 249 16.86 -2.84 -10.01
CA LEU A 249 17.86 -2.05 -9.26
C LEU A 249 19.24 -2.72 -9.18
N LEU A 250 19.32 -4.03 -9.13
CA LEU A 250 20.59 -4.78 -9.08
C LEU A 250 21.18 -5.12 -10.47
N GLY A 251 20.53 -4.69 -11.54
CA GLY A 251 21.00 -4.85 -12.92
C GLY A 251 20.57 -6.15 -13.58
N TYR A 252 20.65 -6.14 -14.92
CA TYR A 252 20.17 -7.23 -15.78
C TYR A 252 20.89 -8.57 -15.54
N GLU A 253 22.21 -8.54 -15.52
CA GLU A 253 23.02 -9.76 -15.38
C GLU A 253 22.72 -10.47 -14.06
N PHE A 254 22.59 -9.71 -12.98
CA PHE A 254 22.21 -10.26 -11.69
C PHE A 254 20.83 -10.91 -11.74
N ALA A 255 19.83 -10.19 -12.22
CA ALA A 255 18.45 -10.69 -12.27
C ALA A 255 18.34 -11.94 -13.15
N ARG A 256 18.99 -11.95 -14.31
CA ARG A 256 18.98 -13.09 -15.25
C ARG A 256 19.66 -14.33 -14.65
N GLN A 257 20.85 -14.15 -14.11
CA GLN A 257 21.59 -15.26 -13.48
C GLN A 257 20.79 -15.83 -12.30
N HIS A 258 20.30 -14.97 -11.41
CA HIS A 258 19.59 -15.37 -10.20
C HIS A 258 18.30 -16.14 -10.51
N LEU A 259 17.50 -15.67 -11.45
CA LEU A 259 16.29 -16.38 -11.88
C LEU A 259 16.61 -17.73 -12.54
N ASN A 260 17.68 -17.81 -13.33
CA ASN A 260 18.12 -19.08 -13.93
C ASN A 260 18.53 -20.11 -12.87
N GLU A 261 19.29 -19.69 -11.87
CA GLU A 261 19.77 -20.56 -10.78
C GLU A 261 18.60 -21.12 -9.94
N LEU A 262 17.50 -20.37 -9.85
CA LEU A 262 16.28 -20.78 -9.15
C LEU A 262 15.30 -21.61 -10.01
N GLY A 263 15.65 -21.85 -11.30
CA GLY A 263 14.81 -22.63 -12.22
C GLY A 263 13.69 -21.83 -12.89
N PHE A 264 13.79 -20.49 -12.89
CA PHE A 264 12.89 -19.58 -13.62
C PHE A 264 13.50 -19.11 -14.96
N ASP A 265 14.32 -19.96 -15.60
CA ASP A 265 14.97 -19.70 -16.88
C ASP A 265 14.00 -19.53 -18.06
N TYR A 266 12.78 -20.03 -17.92
CA TYR A 266 11.70 -19.89 -18.89
C TYR A 266 11.04 -18.50 -18.88
N ILE A 267 11.28 -17.66 -17.89
CA ILE A 267 10.79 -16.28 -17.85
C ILE A 267 11.62 -15.43 -18.82
N VAL A 268 10.95 -14.76 -19.76
CA VAL A 268 11.60 -13.96 -20.79
C VAL A 268 11.50 -12.48 -20.46
N PHE A 269 12.62 -11.78 -20.53
CA PHE A 269 12.74 -10.33 -20.43
C PHE A 269 14.08 -9.91 -21.05
N ASP A 270 14.15 -8.68 -21.51
CA ASP A 270 15.40 -8.06 -22.01
C ASP A 270 15.97 -7.04 -21.01
N ASP A 271 16.99 -6.30 -21.44
CA ASP A 271 17.66 -5.31 -20.61
C ASP A 271 17.07 -3.89 -20.71
N THR A 272 15.97 -3.69 -21.43
CA THR A 272 15.37 -2.36 -21.69
C THR A 272 14.99 -1.66 -20.41
N HIS A 273 14.14 -2.28 -19.60
CA HIS A 273 13.74 -1.70 -18.31
C HIS A 273 14.93 -1.50 -17.36
N PHE A 274 15.94 -2.36 -17.42
CA PHE A 274 17.14 -2.22 -16.59
C PHE A 274 17.99 -1.00 -16.95
N ARG A 275 17.97 -0.56 -18.21
CA ARG A 275 18.70 0.64 -18.65
C ARG A 275 17.93 1.93 -18.34
N GLU A 276 16.61 1.87 -18.29
CA GLU A 276 15.74 3.02 -18.13
C GLU A 276 15.41 3.32 -16.67
N ASP A 277 15.34 2.30 -15.83
CA ASP A 277 15.01 2.41 -14.42
C ASP A 277 16.18 2.98 -13.59
N LEU A 278 15.87 3.34 -12.33
CA LEU A 278 16.84 3.79 -11.34
C LEU A 278 17.98 2.77 -11.19
N GLN A 279 19.21 3.22 -11.43
CA GLN A 279 20.42 2.41 -11.30
C GLN A 279 20.95 2.44 -9.86
N TRP A 280 21.59 1.37 -9.41
CA TRP A 280 22.19 1.27 -8.08
C TRP A 280 23.17 2.41 -7.77
N ALA A 281 23.98 2.79 -8.75
CA ALA A 281 24.97 3.86 -8.61
C ALA A 281 24.34 5.25 -8.35
N ASP A 282 23.12 5.48 -8.85
CA ASP A 282 22.36 6.71 -8.63
C ASP A 282 21.50 6.62 -7.37
N ALA A 283 20.97 5.42 -7.08
CA ALA A 283 20.06 5.18 -5.97
C ALA A 283 20.73 5.43 -4.61
N VAL A 284 21.90 4.85 -4.37
CA VAL A 284 22.58 4.92 -3.07
C VAL A 284 22.87 6.37 -2.65
N PRO A 285 23.53 7.22 -3.48
CA PRO A 285 23.76 8.61 -3.11
C PRO A 285 22.46 9.42 -2.96
N MET A 286 21.42 9.11 -3.73
CA MET A 286 20.10 9.75 -3.60
C MET A 286 19.46 9.40 -2.25
N PHE A 287 19.47 8.13 -1.86
CA PHE A 287 18.93 7.70 -0.56
C PHE A 287 19.68 8.35 0.61
N GLU A 288 21.00 8.47 0.54
CA GLU A 288 21.79 9.16 1.57
C GLU A 288 21.36 10.63 1.73
N ARG A 289 21.13 11.34 0.62
CA ARG A 289 20.64 12.74 0.67
C ARG A 289 19.24 12.84 1.26
N LEU A 290 18.33 11.94 0.88
CA LEU A 290 16.94 11.93 1.37
C LEU A 290 16.86 11.53 2.84
N ILE A 291 17.69 10.60 3.30
CA ILE A 291 17.82 10.27 4.74
C ILE A 291 18.27 11.49 5.54
N ALA A 292 19.30 12.20 5.08
CA ALA A 292 19.77 13.41 5.75
C ALA A 292 18.67 14.48 5.79
N LEU A 293 17.97 14.69 4.68
CA LEU A 293 16.86 15.65 4.59
C LEU A 293 15.70 15.30 5.53
N CYS A 294 15.32 14.02 5.63
CA CYS A 294 14.31 13.56 6.58
C CYS A 294 14.76 13.77 8.04
N ALA A 295 16.00 13.40 8.36
CA ALA A 295 16.55 13.57 9.70
C ALA A 295 16.54 15.05 10.16
N GLU A 296 16.86 16.00 9.28
CA GLU A 296 16.78 17.45 9.56
C GLU A 296 15.36 17.91 9.91
N ARG A 297 14.34 17.18 9.46
CA ARG A 297 12.93 17.52 9.64
C ARG A 297 12.20 16.66 10.68
N GLY A 298 12.91 15.73 11.31
CA GLY A 298 12.31 14.78 12.25
C GLY A 298 11.34 13.80 11.56
N LEU A 299 11.61 13.46 10.30
CA LEU A 299 10.84 12.52 9.49
C LEU A 299 11.66 11.25 9.21
N GLU A 300 10.98 10.18 8.79
CA GLU A 300 11.60 8.95 8.37
C GLU A 300 11.64 8.85 6.84
N PHE A 301 12.77 8.33 6.33
CA PHE A 301 12.91 7.91 4.94
C PHE A 301 13.07 6.40 4.86
N GLY A 302 12.50 5.78 3.82
CA GLY A 302 12.68 4.36 3.56
C GLY A 302 12.54 4.00 2.09
N VAL A 303 12.76 2.72 1.82
CA VAL A 303 12.57 2.15 0.48
C VAL A 303 11.59 0.98 0.55
N LYS A 304 10.68 0.91 -0.42
CA LYS A 304 9.85 -0.26 -0.63
C LYS A 304 10.48 -1.15 -1.68
N LEU A 305 10.76 -2.38 -1.33
CA LEU A 305 11.30 -3.40 -2.21
C LEU A 305 10.25 -4.49 -2.42
N THR A 306 9.74 -4.69 -3.63
CA THR A 306 9.97 -3.94 -4.87
C THR A 306 8.63 -3.64 -5.56
N ASN A 307 8.69 -2.95 -6.73
CA ASN A 307 7.59 -2.98 -7.69
C ASN A 307 7.46 -4.39 -8.28
N THR A 308 6.43 -4.64 -9.09
CA THR A 308 6.32 -5.83 -9.94
C THR A 308 7.36 -5.78 -11.07
N PHE A 309 7.72 -6.94 -11.60
CA PHE A 309 8.75 -7.06 -12.62
C PHE A 309 8.14 -7.29 -14.01
N PRO A 310 8.39 -6.40 -14.99
CA PRO A 310 7.90 -6.57 -16.35
C PRO A 310 8.59 -7.71 -17.05
N VAL A 311 7.82 -8.60 -17.68
CA VAL A 311 8.29 -9.77 -18.43
C VAL A 311 7.41 -10.00 -19.66
N ASP A 312 7.95 -10.66 -20.68
CA ASP A 312 7.24 -10.93 -21.92
C ASP A 312 6.19 -12.02 -21.77
N VAL A 313 5.05 -11.82 -22.40
CA VAL A 313 4.04 -12.89 -22.58
C VAL A 313 4.50 -13.81 -23.71
N THR A 314 4.89 -15.03 -23.40
CA THR A 314 5.43 -16.00 -24.37
C THR A 314 4.55 -17.22 -24.58
N ARG A 315 3.65 -17.52 -23.64
CA ARG A 315 2.79 -18.72 -23.65
C ARG A 315 1.29 -18.40 -23.55
N ASN A 316 0.91 -17.18 -23.94
CA ASN A 316 -0.47 -16.67 -23.82
C ASN A 316 -1.00 -16.71 -22.38
N GLU A 317 -0.16 -16.44 -21.41
CA GLU A 317 -0.51 -16.40 -19.98
C GLU A 317 -1.59 -15.35 -19.72
N LEU A 318 -1.45 -14.19 -20.35
CA LEU A 318 -2.37 -13.06 -20.26
C LEU A 318 -2.62 -12.43 -21.63
N PRO A 319 -3.71 -11.68 -21.82
CA PRO A 319 -4.07 -11.03 -23.08
C PRO A 319 -3.28 -9.73 -23.31
N SER A 320 -1.95 -9.81 -23.30
CA SER A 320 -1.03 -8.70 -23.50
C SER A 320 0.25 -9.17 -24.18
N THR A 321 1.13 -8.27 -24.57
CA THR A 321 2.49 -8.61 -25.04
C THR A 321 3.48 -8.64 -23.87
N GLU A 322 3.22 -7.88 -22.84
CA GLU A 322 3.97 -7.80 -21.60
C GLU A 322 3.04 -8.05 -20.41
N MET A 323 3.58 -8.58 -19.35
CA MET A 323 2.89 -8.83 -18.07
C MET A 323 3.81 -8.51 -16.91
N TYR A 324 3.24 -8.42 -15.71
CA TYR A 324 4.00 -8.11 -14.49
C TYR A 324 4.04 -9.34 -13.59
N MET A 325 5.24 -9.74 -13.22
CA MET A 325 5.52 -10.84 -12.30
C MET A 325 5.60 -10.34 -10.86
N SER A 326 5.00 -11.07 -9.90
CA SER A 326 4.97 -10.66 -8.50
C SER A 326 5.04 -11.81 -7.47
N GLY A 327 5.08 -13.05 -7.89
CA GLY A 327 5.06 -14.23 -7.03
C GLY A 327 6.42 -14.62 -6.44
N ARG A 328 6.65 -15.92 -6.28
CA ARG A 328 7.88 -16.46 -5.68
C ARG A 328 9.15 -16.11 -6.44
N SER A 329 9.05 -16.00 -7.76
CA SER A 329 10.15 -15.60 -8.62
C SER A 329 10.63 -14.17 -8.34
N LEU A 330 9.70 -13.23 -8.08
CA LEU A 330 10.05 -11.87 -7.68
C LEU A 330 10.61 -11.78 -6.27
N PHE A 331 10.15 -12.62 -5.35
CA PHE A 331 10.57 -12.59 -3.94
C PHE A 331 12.10 -12.65 -3.80
N SER A 332 12.76 -13.50 -4.57
CA SER A 332 14.20 -13.65 -4.54
C SER A 332 14.93 -12.36 -4.95
N LEU A 333 14.45 -11.68 -5.99
CA LEU A 333 14.98 -10.39 -6.44
C LEU A 333 14.68 -9.25 -5.44
N THR A 334 13.68 -9.43 -4.58
CA THR A 334 13.27 -8.43 -3.59
C THR A 334 14.13 -8.46 -2.32
N ILE A 335 14.62 -9.63 -1.91
CA ILE A 335 15.37 -9.78 -0.64
C ILE A 335 16.88 -9.52 -0.80
N GLU A 336 17.43 -9.55 -2.00
CA GLU A 336 18.86 -9.30 -2.26
C GLU A 336 19.27 -7.83 -2.11
N PRO A 337 18.50 -6.83 -2.59
CA PRO A 337 18.85 -5.42 -2.42
C PRO A 337 19.15 -5.00 -0.96
N PRO A 338 18.39 -5.41 0.06
CA PRO A 338 18.73 -5.09 1.44
C PRO A 338 20.10 -5.62 1.89
N ALA A 339 20.50 -6.78 1.39
CA ALA A 339 21.81 -7.37 1.70
C ALA A 339 22.97 -6.62 1.04
N ALA A 340 22.71 -5.93 -0.07
CA ALA A 340 23.69 -5.14 -0.81
C ALA A 340 23.78 -3.68 -0.31
N LEU A 341 22.79 -3.20 0.47
CA LEU A 341 22.79 -1.83 0.97
C LEU A 341 23.95 -1.60 1.94
N PRO A 342 24.64 -0.42 1.85
CA PRO A 342 25.63 -0.03 2.82
C PRO A 342 25.09 -0.07 4.25
N SER A 343 25.94 -0.42 5.22
CA SER A 343 25.54 -0.49 6.64
C SER A 343 25.02 0.84 7.19
N SER A 344 25.43 1.97 6.63
CA SER A 344 24.88 3.30 6.94
C SER A 344 23.41 3.42 6.56
N LEU A 345 22.98 2.81 5.48
CA LEU A 345 21.59 2.78 5.03
C LEU A 345 20.78 1.72 5.76
N THR A 346 21.36 0.54 6.03
CA THR A 346 20.68 -0.49 6.81
C THR A 346 20.43 -0.10 8.25
N ALA A 347 21.27 0.73 8.87
CA ALA A 347 21.05 1.23 10.23
C ALA A 347 19.91 2.25 10.29
N SER A 348 19.73 3.09 9.26
CA SER A 348 18.59 4.01 9.14
C SER A 348 17.31 3.29 8.68
N CYS A 349 17.44 2.21 7.90
CA CYS A 349 16.32 1.33 7.51
C CYS A 349 15.96 0.31 8.59
N ALA A 350 16.79 0.08 9.61
CA ALA A 350 16.50 -0.87 10.69
C ALA A 350 15.38 -0.37 11.63
N SER A 351 15.06 0.91 11.62
CA SER A 351 13.82 1.43 12.20
C SER A 351 12.60 1.19 11.29
N ALA A 352 12.83 1.02 9.99
CA ALA A 352 11.84 0.63 9.00
C ALA A 352 12.15 -0.82 8.56
N THR A 353 11.65 -1.78 9.31
CA THR A 353 11.68 -3.18 8.87
C THR A 353 11.05 -3.23 7.48
N PRO A 354 11.70 -3.80 6.45
CA PRO A 354 11.07 -3.94 5.16
C PRO A 354 9.79 -4.76 5.37
N VAL A 355 8.64 -4.13 5.22
CA VAL A 355 7.36 -4.81 5.16
C VAL A 355 7.33 -5.50 3.81
N VAL A 356 8.02 -6.61 3.70
CA VAL A 356 7.86 -7.53 2.58
C VAL A 356 6.56 -8.26 2.87
N PRO A 357 5.50 -8.08 2.10
CA PRO A 357 4.35 -8.94 2.21
C PRO A 357 4.83 -10.36 1.88
N ARG A 358 5.03 -11.20 2.88
CA ARG A 358 5.10 -12.63 2.61
C ARG A 358 3.75 -13.03 2.08
N SER A 359 3.65 -13.25 0.79
CA SER A 359 2.56 -14.03 0.23
C SER A 359 2.75 -15.48 0.69
N THR A 360 2.49 -15.75 1.97
CA THR A 360 2.40 -17.11 2.48
C THR A 360 1.00 -17.61 2.24
N THR A 361 0.71 -18.02 1.03
CA THR A 361 -0.30 -19.04 0.79
C THR A 361 0.36 -20.40 0.84
N SER A 362 0.70 -20.88 2.03
CA SER A 362 0.72 -22.31 2.29
C SER A 362 -0.62 -22.66 2.92
N VAL A 363 -1.58 -23.02 2.10
CA VAL A 363 -2.73 -23.84 2.54
C VAL A 363 -2.19 -25.27 2.57
N PRO A 364 -2.17 -25.95 3.70
CA PRO A 364 -1.99 -27.40 3.70
C PRO A 364 -3.26 -28.04 3.13
N VAL A 365 -3.08 -28.97 2.24
CA VAL A 365 -4.11 -29.92 1.77
C VAL A 365 -4.61 -30.76 2.93
#